data_b7613a2192cf11820de567f1113bd198
#
_entry.id   b7613a2192cf11820de567f1113bd198
#
_cell.length_a   1.000
_cell.length_b   1.000
_cell.length_c   1.000
_cell.angle_alpha   90.00
_cell.angle_beta   90.00
_cell.angle_gamma   90.00
#
_symmetry.space_group_name_H-M   'P 1'
#
loop_
_entity.id
_entity.type
_entity.pdbx_description
1 polymer ?
#
loop_
_entity_poly.entity_id
_entity_poly.type
_entity_poly.pdbx_seq_one_letter_code
_entity_poly.pdbx_strand_id
1 'polypeptide(L)'
;HHLLRDCQCVNQDGLKVIDGTAEVMAPTQKIKRPRMALPEVTISDRQQRYLHVLEMTKDMEPIPIAVAHPCDTESLRGPIQARDAGLVIPVLVGPESKIREVAARDGIDLRGVRIIDVPHSHASAETAVRLARNGEVEALMKGSLHTDELMSEVVSKETGLRTARRLSHVFMADVPTYPHPLLITDAAINIEPTLADKVHIIQNAIELAIMMGVPEPKVAILSAVETVNEKIRSTLDAAALCKMADRGQIKGGLLDGPLAFDNAVSLVAAKTKGIRSAVAGQADILVVPDLESGNMVA
;
A
#
# COMPACT_ATOMS: atom_id res chain seq x y z
N HIS A 1 25.90 39.90 -30.26
CA HIS A 1 27.17 39.56 -30.91
C HIS A 1 27.16 38.08 -31.27
N HIS A 2 27.48 37.79 -32.55
CA HIS A 2 27.70 36.41 -33.01
C HIS A 2 29.12 36.01 -32.68
N LEU A 3 29.29 34.86 -32.07
CA LEU A 3 30.61 34.28 -31.75
C LEU A 3 30.71 32.92 -32.45
N LEU A 4 31.80 32.73 -33.19
CA LEU A 4 32.19 31.45 -33.74
C LEU A 4 33.10 30.74 -32.75
N ARG A 5 32.79 29.50 -32.44
CA ARG A 5 33.59 28.66 -31.56
C ARG A 5 33.90 27.33 -32.24
N ASP A 6 35.17 26.97 -32.27
CA ASP A 6 35.57 25.62 -32.64
C ASP A 6 35.24 24.67 -31.50
N CYS A 7 34.52 23.62 -31.84
CA CYS A 7 34.03 22.61 -30.89
C CYS A 7 34.57 21.23 -31.31
N GLN A 8 35.13 20.51 -30.35
CA GLN A 8 35.61 19.15 -30.56
C GLN A 8 35.00 18.25 -29.46
N CYS A 9 34.47 17.07 -29.85
CA CYS A 9 34.11 16.03 -28.95
C CYS A 9 35.14 14.90 -29.04
N VAL A 10 35.63 14.46 -27.91
CA VAL A 10 36.54 13.31 -27.78
C VAL A 10 35.85 12.17 -27.06
N ASN A 11 36.14 10.92 -27.43
CA ASN A 11 35.66 9.74 -26.73
C ASN A 11 36.49 9.47 -25.45
N GLN A 12 36.16 8.39 -24.74
CA GLN A 12 36.86 7.97 -23.52
C GLN A 12 38.36 7.65 -23.71
N ASP A 13 38.79 7.38 -24.97
CA ASP A 13 40.16 7.07 -25.32
C ASP A 13 40.94 8.31 -25.81
N GLY A 14 40.31 9.51 -25.74
CA GLY A 14 40.89 10.77 -26.18
C GLY A 14 40.87 10.97 -27.68
N LEU A 15 40.21 10.09 -28.44
CA LEU A 15 40.11 10.25 -29.91
C LEU A 15 38.98 11.22 -30.25
N LYS A 16 39.30 12.14 -31.18
CA LYS A 16 38.32 13.09 -31.69
C LYS A 16 37.27 12.40 -32.55
N VAL A 17 36.01 12.48 -32.15
CA VAL A 17 34.87 11.83 -32.82
C VAL A 17 33.97 12.83 -33.57
N ILE A 18 33.96 14.10 -33.13
CA ILE A 18 33.25 15.19 -33.81
C ILE A 18 34.13 16.41 -33.78
N ASP A 19 34.19 17.10 -34.91
CA ASP A 19 34.87 18.36 -35.07
C ASP A 19 34.00 19.32 -35.88
N GLY A 20 33.89 20.56 -35.46
CA GLY A 20 33.07 21.54 -36.14
C GLY A 20 33.07 22.90 -35.47
N THR A 21 32.48 23.85 -36.16
CA THR A 21 32.37 25.24 -35.69
C THR A 21 30.91 25.50 -35.27
N ALA A 22 30.71 26.00 -34.08
CA ALA A 22 29.40 26.44 -33.61
C ALA A 22 29.28 27.96 -33.66
N GLU A 23 28.27 28.45 -34.35
CA GLU A 23 27.91 29.87 -34.30
C GLU A 23 26.91 30.07 -33.15
N VAL A 24 27.26 30.89 -32.18
CA VAL A 24 26.43 31.15 -31.00
C VAL A 24 26.16 32.64 -30.84
N MET A 25 24.95 32.99 -30.50
CA MET A 25 24.54 34.34 -30.17
C MET A 25 24.82 34.64 -28.69
N ALA A 26 25.81 35.48 -28.41
CA ALA A 26 26.11 35.87 -27.05
C ALA A 26 25.06 36.89 -26.55
N PRO A 27 24.44 36.68 -25.39
CA PRO A 27 23.57 37.68 -24.80
C PRO A 27 24.34 38.95 -24.44
N THR A 28 23.70 40.10 -24.67
CA THR A 28 24.31 41.42 -24.36
C THR A 28 24.34 41.70 -22.85
N GLN A 29 23.62 40.96 -22.07
CA GLN A 29 23.62 41.03 -20.59
C GLN A 29 24.14 39.72 -20.03
N LYS A 30 24.93 39.78 -18.95
CA LYS A 30 25.47 38.60 -18.26
C LYS A 30 24.33 37.83 -17.59
N ILE A 31 23.93 36.73 -18.21
CA ILE A 31 22.91 35.83 -17.62
C ILE A 31 23.57 35.01 -16.52
N LYS A 32 23.25 35.31 -15.27
CA LYS A 32 23.56 34.44 -14.14
C LYS A 32 22.49 33.34 -14.12
N ARG A 33 22.77 32.17 -14.66
CA ARG A 33 21.95 30.97 -14.33
C ARG A 33 22.30 30.53 -12.92
N PRO A 34 21.30 30.30 -12.05
CA PRO A 34 21.59 29.60 -10.81
C PRO A 34 22.25 28.26 -11.17
N ARG A 35 23.30 27.87 -10.45
CA ARG A 35 23.84 26.51 -10.58
C ARG A 35 22.68 25.57 -10.34
N MET A 36 22.33 24.73 -11.32
CA MET A 36 21.43 23.62 -11.07
C MET A 36 22.09 22.80 -9.96
N ALA A 37 21.41 22.73 -8.81
CA ALA A 37 21.77 21.75 -7.81
C ALA A 37 21.69 20.38 -8.50
N LEU A 38 22.77 19.62 -8.44
CA LEU A 38 22.74 18.23 -8.87
C LEU A 38 21.64 17.54 -8.06
N PRO A 39 20.83 16.66 -8.67
CA PRO A 39 19.86 15.92 -7.92
C PRO A 39 20.57 15.17 -6.78
N GLU A 40 20.02 15.28 -5.59
CA GLU A 40 20.51 14.55 -4.44
C GLU A 40 20.26 13.07 -4.70
N VAL A 41 21.31 12.29 -4.87
CA VAL A 41 21.21 10.84 -5.07
C VAL A 41 21.16 10.21 -3.70
N THR A 42 19.96 9.84 -3.26
CA THR A 42 19.78 9.05 -2.06
C THR A 42 19.77 7.57 -2.47
N ILE A 43 20.78 6.83 -2.01
CA ILE A 43 20.79 5.37 -2.14
C ILE A 43 19.96 4.82 -0.97
N SER A 44 18.74 4.36 -1.23
CA SER A 44 17.94 3.63 -0.24
C SER A 44 18.04 2.14 -0.52
N ASP A 45 18.34 1.36 0.50
CA ASP A 45 18.21 -0.09 0.44
C ASP A 45 16.69 -0.42 0.45
N ARG A 46 16.23 -1.09 -0.60
CA ARG A 46 14.81 -1.47 -0.75
C ARG A 46 14.29 -2.37 0.38
N GLN A 47 15.18 -2.97 1.16
CA GLN A 47 14.79 -3.88 2.24
C GLN A 47 14.72 -3.21 3.62
N GLN A 48 15.25 -1.99 3.80
CA GLN A 48 15.34 -1.37 5.13
C GLN A 48 13.97 -1.19 5.81
N ARG A 49 12.94 -0.80 5.08
CA ARG A 49 11.61 -0.61 5.65
C ARG A 49 10.92 -1.92 5.97
N TYR A 50 11.08 -2.93 5.13
CA TYR A 50 10.63 -4.29 5.42
C TYR A 50 11.32 -4.86 6.66
N LEU A 51 12.63 -4.70 6.76
CA LEU A 51 13.40 -5.11 7.94
C LEU A 51 12.98 -4.35 9.20
N HIS A 52 12.60 -3.07 9.07
CA HIS A 52 12.06 -2.31 10.20
C HIS A 52 10.73 -2.88 10.70
N VAL A 53 9.82 -3.27 9.78
CA VAL A 53 8.56 -3.94 10.17
C VAL A 53 8.84 -5.27 10.86
N LEU A 54 9.78 -6.06 10.38
CA LEU A 54 10.20 -7.30 11.05
C LEU A 54 10.81 -7.04 12.43
N GLU A 55 11.60 -5.99 12.60
CA GLU A 55 12.20 -5.63 13.90
C GLU A 55 11.11 -5.21 14.91
N MET A 56 10.03 -4.54 14.47
CA MET A 56 8.89 -4.20 15.34
C MET A 56 8.16 -5.44 15.88
N THR A 57 8.24 -6.57 15.18
CA THR A 57 7.57 -7.82 15.59
C THR A 57 8.47 -8.79 16.35
N LYS A 58 9.75 -8.49 16.51
CA LYS A 58 10.77 -9.39 17.03
C LYS A 58 10.49 -9.93 18.45
N ASP A 59 9.89 -9.09 19.28
CA ASP A 59 9.55 -9.44 20.67
C ASP A 59 8.08 -9.86 20.83
N MET A 60 7.34 -10.04 19.70
CA MET A 60 5.96 -10.48 19.71
C MET A 60 5.87 -12.00 19.59
N GLU A 61 4.91 -12.60 20.29
CA GLU A 61 4.61 -14.02 20.12
C GLU A 61 4.01 -14.27 18.72
N PRO A 62 4.42 -15.35 18.03
CA PRO A 62 3.86 -15.67 16.72
C PRO A 62 2.39 -16.03 16.83
N ILE A 63 1.55 -15.45 15.95
CA ILE A 63 0.10 -15.67 15.97
C ILE A 63 -0.30 -16.89 15.13
N PRO A 64 -1.28 -17.69 15.58
CA PRO A 64 -1.84 -18.78 14.78
C PRO A 64 -2.68 -18.21 13.64
N ILE A 65 -2.43 -18.70 12.41
CA ILE A 65 -3.16 -18.30 11.22
C ILE A 65 -3.70 -19.50 10.45
N ALA A 66 -4.88 -19.39 9.84
CA ALA A 66 -5.37 -20.38 8.90
C ALA A 66 -5.09 -19.94 7.45
N VAL A 67 -4.40 -20.80 6.71
CA VAL A 67 -4.08 -20.58 5.31
C VAL A 67 -5.08 -21.36 4.45
N ALA A 68 -5.99 -20.66 3.79
CA ALA A 68 -7.05 -21.28 3.01
C ALA A 68 -6.55 -21.71 1.63
N HIS A 69 -6.55 -23.02 1.35
CA HIS A 69 -6.24 -23.64 0.07
C HIS A 69 -4.82 -23.31 -0.48
N PRO A 70 -3.73 -23.55 0.24
CA PRO A 70 -2.37 -23.27 -0.22
C PRO A 70 -1.86 -24.37 -1.18
N CYS A 71 -2.43 -24.44 -2.39
CA CYS A 71 -2.23 -25.52 -3.36
C CYS A 71 -1.35 -25.12 -4.55
N ASP A 72 -0.61 -24.01 -4.47
CA ASP A 72 0.46 -23.62 -5.39
C ASP A 72 1.71 -23.17 -4.65
N THR A 73 2.79 -22.96 -5.39
CA THR A 73 4.11 -22.61 -4.85
C THR A 73 4.10 -21.36 -3.97
N GLU A 74 3.51 -20.28 -4.46
CA GLU A 74 3.57 -18.97 -3.79
C GLU A 74 2.66 -18.95 -2.54
N SER A 75 1.45 -19.51 -2.66
CA SER A 75 0.52 -19.55 -1.54
C SER A 75 0.97 -20.51 -0.41
N LEU A 76 1.85 -21.48 -0.71
CA LEU A 76 2.43 -22.35 0.30
C LEU A 76 3.74 -21.79 0.87
N ARG A 77 4.58 -21.18 0.01
CA ARG A 77 5.87 -20.61 0.43
C ARG A 77 5.71 -19.43 1.39
N GLY A 78 4.78 -18.51 1.11
CA GLY A 78 4.55 -17.32 1.93
C GLY A 78 4.34 -17.61 3.41
N PRO A 79 3.36 -18.44 3.82
CA PRO A 79 3.14 -18.75 5.23
C PRO A 79 4.29 -19.52 5.88
N ILE A 80 5.03 -20.33 5.12
CA ILE A 80 6.21 -21.04 5.65
C ILE A 80 7.37 -20.06 5.90
N GLN A 81 7.60 -19.12 4.99
CA GLN A 81 8.58 -18.04 5.23
C GLN A 81 8.20 -17.17 6.42
N ALA A 82 6.93 -16.86 6.60
CA ALA A 82 6.45 -16.12 7.78
C ALA A 82 6.62 -16.92 9.08
N ARG A 83 6.41 -18.24 9.06
CA ARG A 83 6.75 -19.14 10.18
C ARG A 83 8.26 -19.10 10.51
N ASP A 84 9.09 -19.24 9.49
CA ASP A 84 10.54 -19.27 9.66
C ASP A 84 11.10 -17.91 10.15
N ALA A 85 10.39 -16.83 9.85
CA ALA A 85 10.64 -15.49 10.40
C ALA A 85 10.08 -15.29 11.83
N GLY A 86 9.40 -16.28 12.41
CA GLY A 86 8.83 -16.21 13.76
C GLY A 86 7.56 -15.34 13.86
N LEU A 87 6.88 -15.05 12.75
CA LEU A 87 5.71 -14.19 12.73
C LEU A 87 4.40 -14.93 12.98
N VAL A 88 4.30 -16.17 12.48
CA VAL A 88 3.04 -16.91 12.47
C VAL A 88 3.23 -18.41 12.77
N ILE A 89 2.15 -19.02 13.25
CA ILE A 89 2.00 -20.48 13.36
C ILE A 89 0.95 -20.89 12.31
N PRO A 90 1.33 -21.34 11.11
CA PRO A 90 0.40 -21.65 10.05
C PRO A 90 -0.35 -22.96 10.27
N VAL A 91 -1.68 -22.94 10.08
CA VAL A 91 -2.55 -24.09 9.91
C VAL A 91 -2.98 -24.13 8.46
N LEU A 92 -2.50 -25.09 7.70
CA LEU A 92 -2.82 -25.24 6.29
C LEU A 92 -4.16 -25.96 6.14
N VAL A 93 -5.09 -25.36 5.41
CA VAL A 93 -6.45 -25.90 5.22
C VAL A 93 -6.68 -26.14 3.72
N GLY A 94 -6.70 -27.41 3.31
CA GLY A 94 -6.86 -27.77 1.88
C GLY A 94 -6.60 -29.23 1.62
N PRO A 95 -6.67 -29.67 0.36
CA PRO A 95 -6.36 -31.06 -0.01
C PRO A 95 -4.92 -31.42 0.35
N GLU A 96 -4.74 -32.24 1.39
CA GLU A 96 -3.43 -32.58 1.94
C GLU A 96 -2.49 -33.17 0.89
N SER A 97 -3.00 -34.02 0.00
CA SER A 97 -2.21 -34.62 -1.08
C SER A 97 -1.59 -33.56 -2.00
N LYS A 98 -2.37 -32.54 -2.41
CA LYS A 98 -1.89 -31.43 -3.25
C LYS A 98 -0.88 -30.55 -2.51
N ILE A 99 -1.15 -30.22 -1.25
CA ILE A 99 -0.22 -29.43 -0.42
C ILE A 99 1.13 -30.13 -0.30
N ARG A 100 1.12 -31.44 -0.02
CA ARG A 100 2.34 -32.23 0.09
C ARG A 100 3.07 -32.41 -1.23
N GLU A 101 2.35 -32.55 -2.36
CA GLU A 101 2.92 -32.61 -3.71
C GLU A 101 3.66 -31.31 -4.05
N VAL A 102 3.05 -30.15 -3.82
CA VAL A 102 3.67 -28.83 -4.00
C VAL A 102 4.91 -28.69 -3.12
N ALA A 103 4.80 -29.07 -1.84
CA ALA A 103 5.91 -28.99 -0.90
C ALA A 103 7.10 -29.86 -1.34
N ALA A 104 6.85 -31.08 -1.77
CA ALA A 104 7.88 -32.00 -2.25
C ALA A 104 8.56 -31.50 -3.52
N ARG A 105 7.76 -31.01 -4.48
CA ARG A 105 8.26 -30.46 -5.76
C ARG A 105 9.17 -29.25 -5.54
N ASP A 106 8.80 -28.36 -4.63
CA ASP A 106 9.44 -27.05 -4.46
C ASP A 106 10.40 -27.00 -3.23
N GLY A 107 10.61 -28.15 -2.57
CA GLY A 107 11.53 -28.27 -1.43
C GLY A 107 11.07 -27.47 -0.18
N ILE A 108 9.76 -27.34 0.03
CA ILE A 108 9.18 -26.59 1.16
C ILE A 108 9.04 -27.52 2.37
N ASP A 109 9.60 -27.14 3.50
CA ASP A 109 9.57 -27.94 4.73
C ASP A 109 8.26 -27.76 5.52
N LEU A 110 7.47 -28.82 5.58
CA LEU A 110 6.21 -28.86 6.33
C LEU A 110 6.31 -29.52 7.70
N ARG A 111 7.53 -29.80 8.21
CA ARG A 111 7.69 -30.43 9.54
C ARG A 111 7.09 -29.55 10.64
N GLY A 112 6.26 -30.15 11.47
CA GLY A 112 5.57 -29.46 12.56
C GLY A 112 4.39 -28.56 12.14
N VAL A 113 4.07 -28.49 10.83
CA VAL A 113 2.93 -27.72 10.35
C VAL A 113 1.65 -28.55 10.42
N ARG A 114 0.62 -28.03 11.06
CA ARG A 114 -0.71 -28.64 11.10
C ARG A 114 -1.38 -28.51 9.75
N ILE A 115 -1.86 -29.63 9.19
CA ILE A 115 -2.67 -29.64 7.96
C ILE A 115 -4.06 -30.16 8.31
N ILE A 116 -5.09 -29.48 7.81
CA ILE A 116 -6.48 -29.92 7.88
C ILE A 116 -6.91 -30.29 6.46
N ASP A 117 -7.11 -31.59 6.24
CA ASP A 117 -7.49 -32.12 4.94
C ASP A 117 -8.96 -31.81 4.66
N VAL A 118 -9.19 -31.12 3.53
CA VAL A 118 -10.52 -30.81 3.00
C VAL A 118 -10.47 -30.86 1.46
N PRO A 119 -11.59 -31.24 0.79
CA PRO A 119 -11.54 -31.70 -0.59
C PRO A 119 -11.33 -30.58 -1.64
N HIS A 120 -11.71 -29.34 -1.39
CA HIS A 120 -11.72 -28.25 -2.37
C HIS A 120 -11.64 -26.85 -1.73
N SER A 121 -11.52 -25.81 -2.56
CA SER A 121 -11.32 -24.41 -2.14
C SER A 121 -12.43 -23.87 -1.26
N HIS A 122 -13.70 -24.10 -1.59
CA HIS A 122 -14.83 -23.67 -0.75
C HIS A 122 -14.79 -24.31 0.65
N ALA A 123 -14.54 -25.62 0.76
CA ALA A 123 -14.38 -26.28 2.04
C ALA A 123 -13.15 -25.74 2.82
N SER A 124 -12.11 -25.33 2.10
CA SER A 124 -10.94 -24.67 2.71
C SER A 124 -11.29 -23.32 3.30
N ALA A 125 -12.04 -22.49 2.57
CA ALA A 125 -12.51 -21.19 3.02
C ALA A 125 -13.43 -21.31 4.25
N GLU A 126 -14.47 -22.15 4.17
CA GLU A 126 -15.40 -22.42 5.26
C GLU A 126 -14.68 -22.90 6.53
N THR A 127 -13.76 -23.86 6.38
CA THR A 127 -13.00 -24.40 7.52
C THR A 127 -12.07 -23.35 8.12
N ALA A 128 -11.36 -22.56 7.30
CA ALA A 128 -10.48 -21.50 7.78
C ALA A 128 -11.26 -20.44 8.58
N VAL A 129 -12.41 -20.00 8.06
CA VAL A 129 -13.30 -19.04 8.76
C VAL A 129 -13.83 -19.62 10.06
N ARG A 130 -14.20 -20.90 10.09
CA ARG A 130 -14.66 -21.59 11.30
C ARG A 130 -13.56 -21.66 12.37
N LEU A 131 -12.31 -21.92 12.00
CA LEU A 131 -11.17 -21.88 12.94
C LEU A 131 -11.01 -20.50 13.57
N ALA A 132 -11.09 -19.43 12.77
CA ALA A 132 -11.01 -18.07 13.28
C ALA A 132 -12.20 -17.73 14.21
N ARG A 133 -13.41 -18.15 13.84
CA ARG A 133 -14.62 -17.94 14.65
C ARG A 133 -14.55 -18.65 16.00
N ASN A 134 -13.92 -19.83 16.03
CA ASN A 134 -13.72 -20.61 17.24
C ASN A 134 -12.57 -20.08 18.13
N GLY A 135 -11.80 -19.08 17.66
CA GLY A 135 -10.62 -18.59 18.35
C GLY A 135 -9.40 -19.54 18.28
N GLU A 136 -9.42 -20.53 17.37
CA GLU A 136 -8.28 -21.42 17.14
C GLU A 136 -7.15 -20.75 16.35
N VAL A 137 -7.49 -19.71 15.57
CA VAL A 137 -6.56 -18.86 14.82
C VAL A 137 -6.98 -17.40 14.92
N GLU A 138 -6.01 -16.49 14.82
CA GLU A 138 -6.22 -15.05 14.96
C GLU A 138 -6.30 -14.32 13.61
N ALA A 139 -5.80 -14.95 12.56
CA ALA A 139 -5.83 -14.37 11.21
C ALA A 139 -6.09 -15.43 10.14
N LEU A 140 -6.52 -14.94 8.98
CA LEU A 140 -6.72 -15.75 7.78
C LEU A 140 -5.72 -15.32 6.70
N MET A 141 -5.12 -16.28 6.02
CA MET A 141 -4.29 -16.03 4.85
C MET A 141 -4.94 -16.71 3.64
N LYS A 142 -5.13 -15.93 2.57
CA LYS A 142 -5.64 -16.44 1.31
C LYS A 142 -4.56 -17.23 0.57
N GLY A 143 -4.87 -18.46 0.19
CA GLY A 143 -4.03 -19.26 -0.71
C GLY A 143 -4.47 -19.16 -2.18
N SER A 144 -4.42 -20.27 -2.90
CA SER A 144 -4.76 -20.38 -4.33
C SER A 144 -6.26 -20.61 -4.58
N LEU A 145 -7.10 -19.75 -4.01
CA LEU A 145 -8.53 -19.70 -4.28
C LEU A 145 -8.94 -18.29 -4.71
N HIS A 146 -10.11 -18.13 -5.31
CA HIS A 146 -10.62 -16.81 -5.66
C HIS A 146 -10.93 -15.98 -4.40
N THR A 147 -10.73 -14.65 -4.50
CA THR A 147 -10.95 -13.76 -3.35
C THR A 147 -12.40 -13.77 -2.89
N ASP A 148 -13.35 -13.85 -3.81
CA ASP A 148 -14.78 -13.93 -3.53
C ASP A 148 -15.18 -15.22 -2.80
N GLU A 149 -14.51 -16.36 -3.06
CA GLU A 149 -14.73 -17.60 -2.31
C GLU A 149 -14.40 -17.42 -0.82
N LEU A 150 -13.24 -16.86 -0.48
CA LEU A 150 -12.88 -16.62 0.91
C LEU A 150 -13.75 -15.53 1.53
N MET A 151 -13.96 -14.43 0.78
CA MET A 151 -14.68 -13.28 1.30
C MET A 151 -16.16 -13.57 1.54
N SER A 152 -16.82 -14.41 0.73
CA SER A 152 -18.21 -14.82 0.96
C SER A 152 -18.37 -15.52 2.31
N GLU A 153 -17.42 -16.38 2.69
CA GLU A 153 -17.42 -17.04 3.99
C GLU A 153 -17.13 -16.05 5.14
N VAL A 154 -16.14 -15.16 4.96
CA VAL A 154 -15.77 -14.15 5.96
C VAL A 154 -16.94 -13.21 6.27
N VAL A 155 -17.70 -12.78 5.25
CA VAL A 155 -18.82 -11.84 5.43
C VAL A 155 -20.18 -12.52 5.61
N SER A 156 -20.24 -13.85 5.71
CA SER A 156 -21.46 -14.59 5.99
C SER A 156 -22.13 -14.06 7.28
N LYS A 157 -23.46 -13.91 7.27
CA LYS A 157 -24.20 -13.40 8.43
C LYS A 157 -24.25 -14.40 9.57
N GLU A 158 -24.33 -15.69 9.25
CA GLU A 158 -24.54 -16.76 10.22
C GLU A 158 -23.23 -17.40 10.68
N THR A 159 -22.31 -17.63 9.75
CA THR A 159 -21.09 -18.43 9.97
C THR A 159 -19.81 -17.61 9.88
N GLY A 160 -19.89 -16.36 9.43
CA GLY A 160 -18.72 -15.52 9.18
C GLY A 160 -18.15 -14.78 10.39
N LEU A 161 -17.30 -13.79 10.10
CA LEU A 161 -16.56 -13.00 11.09
C LEU A 161 -17.04 -11.54 11.16
N ARG A 162 -18.30 -11.28 10.77
CA ARG A 162 -18.83 -9.91 10.74
C ARG A 162 -18.87 -9.28 12.13
N THR A 163 -18.46 -8.03 12.18
CA THR A 163 -18.60 -7.15 13.34
C THR A 163 -19.50 -5.96 12.99
N ALA A 164 -19.60 -4.98 13.90
CA ALA A 164 -20.27 -3.70 13.62
C ALA A 164 -19.47 -2.83 12.62
N ARG A 165 -18.20 -3.15 12.38
CA ARG A 165 -17.31 -2.41 11.48
C ARG A 165 -17.27 -3.06 10.12
N ARG A 166 -17.24 -2.23 9.06
CA ARG A 166 -17.09 -2.71 7.70
C ARG A 166 -15.68 -3.21 7.45
N LEU A 167 -15.57 -4.34 6.74
CA LEU A 167 -14.30 -4.84 6.26
C LEU A 167 -13.73 -3.91 5.17
N SER A 168 -12.44 -3.67 5.21
CA SER A 168 -11.73 -2.87 4.21
C SER A 168 -10.32 -3.42 3.98
N HIS A 169 -9.71 -3.03 2.87
CA HIS A 169 -8.36 -3.40 2.51
C HIS A 169 -7.40 -2.21 2.64
N VAL A 170 -6.17 -2.47 3.03
CA VAL A 170 -5.09 -1.48 3.06
C VAL A 170 -3.86 -2.08 2.38
N PHE A 171 -3.37 -1.43 1.32
CA PHE A 171 -2.03 -1.64 0.80
C PHE A 171 -1.03 -0.82 1.59
N MET A 172 0.12 -1.40 1.92
CA MET A 172 1.28 -0.68 2.39
C MET A 172 2.32 -0.64 1.27
N ALA A 173 2.50 0.54 0.68
CA ALA A 173 3.45 0.76 -0.40
C ALA A 173 4.78 1.30 0.16
N ASP A 174 5.88 0.63 -0.18
CA ASP A 174 7.23 1.13 0.06
C ASP A 174 7.74 1.84 -1.20
N VAL A 175 7.47 3.14 -1.30
CA VAL A 175 7.89 3.97 -2.43
C VAL A 175 9.26 4.58 -2.14
N PRO A 176 10.32 4.25 -2.91
CA PRO A 176 11.70 4.68 -2.62
C PRO A 176 11.89 6.20 -2.52
N THR A 177 11.10 6.96 -3.26
CA THR A 177 11.14 8.43 -3.30
C THR A 177 10.25 9.11 -2.27
N TYR A 178 9.48 8.34 -1.49
CA TYR A 178 8.61 8.84 -0.44
C TYR A 178 9.24 8.59 0.94
N PRO A 179 9.18 9.55 1.89
CA PRO A 179 9.97 9.48 3.12
C PRO A 179 9.58 8.34 4.08
N HIS A 180 8.35 7.84 4.01
CA HIS A 180 7.81 6.79 4.88
C HIS A 180 6.87 5.86 4.10
N PRO A 181 6.48 4.69 4.65
CA PRO A 181 5.49 3.82 4.03
C PRO A 181 4.17 4.56 3.79
N LEU A 182 3.54 4.31 2.65
CA LEU A 182 2.29 4.94 2.25
C LEU A 182 1.17 3.90 2.30
N LEU A 183 0.13 4.16 3.09
CA LEU A 183 -1.04 3.30 3.17
C LEU A 183 -2.08 3.75 2.15
N ILE A 184 -2.62 2.82 1.35
CA ILE A 184 -3.63 3.11 0.32
C ILE A 184 -4.87 2.27 0.61
N THR A 185 -6.06 2.89 0.71
CA THR A 185 -7.32 2.26 1.08
C THR A 185 -8.54 2.94 0.44
N ASP A 186 -9.64 2.25 0.11
CA ASP A 186 -9.80 0.82 -0.08
C ASP A 186 -9.66 0.52 -1.57
N ALA A 187 -8.67 -0.25 -1.93
CA ALA A 187 -8.34 -0.51 -3.33
C ALA A 187 -8.68 -1.97 -3.77
N ALA A 188 -9.38 -2.75 -2.93
CA ALA A 188 -9.58 -4.17 -3.24
C ALA A 188 -10.92 -4.78 -2.78
N ILE A 189 -11.63 -4.21 -1.81
CA ILE A 189 -12.84 -4.82 -1.21
C ILE A 189 -14.10 -4.05 -1.56
N ASN A 190 -14.11 -2.73 -1.33
CA ASN A 190 -15.32 -1.92 -1.48
C ASN A 190 -15.35 -1.26 -2.85
N ILE A 191 -16.22 -1.73 -3.75
CA ILE A 191 -16.28 -1.28 -5.15
C ILE A 191 -16.65 0.21 -5.22
N GLU A 192 -17.78 0.60 -4.65
CA GLU A 192 -18.28 1.96 -4.61
C GLU A 192 -18.74 2.29 -3.18
N PRO A 193 -17.81 2.59 -2.26
CA PRO A 193 -18.14 2.83 -0.87
C PRO A 193 -18.97 4.11 -0.70
N THR A 194 -20.03 4.01 0.10
CA THR A 194 -20.82 5.18 0.52
C THR A 194 -20.02 6.02 1.52
N LEU A 195 -20.51 7.25 1.82
CA LEU A 195 -19.92 8.09 2.85
C LEU A 195 -19.81 7.36 4.20
N ALA A 196 -20.85 6.62 4.59
CA ALA A 196 -20.86 5.85 5.83
C ALA A 196 -19.82 4.70 5.81
N ASP A 197 -19.65 4.03 4.67
CA ASP A 197 -18.62 3.00 4.50
C ASP A 197 -17.21 3.58 4.62
N LYS A 198 -16.98 4.76 4.04
CA LYS A 198 -15.69 5.46 4.09
C LYS A 198 -15.27 5.83 5.51
N VAL A 199 -16.21 6.12 6.41
CA VAL A 199 -15.89 6.32 7.83
C VAL A 199 -15.22 5.09 8.43
N HIS A 200 -15.75 3.89 8.18
CA HIS A 200 -15.17 2.64 8.65
C HIS A 200 -13.82 2.34 8.00
N ILE A 201 -13.72 2.55 6.69
CA ILE A 201 -12.50 2.36 5.91
C ILE A 201 -11.35 3.23 6.46
N ILE A 202 -11.63 4.51 6.68
CA ILE A 202 -10.66 5.46 7.22
C ILE A 202 -10.25 5.08 8.65
N GLN A 203 -11.22 4.74 9.51
CA GLN A 203 -10.93 4.36 10.87
C GLN A 203 -10.07 3.09 10.97
N ASN A 204 -10.30 2.09 10.11
CA ASN A 204 -9.47 0.90 10.01
C ASN A 204 -8.03 1.25 9.63
N ALA A 205 -7.85 2.11 8.63
CA ALA A 205 -6.52 2.52 8.17
C ALA A 205 -5.76 3.36 9.21
N ILE A 206 -6.45 4.23 9.93
CA ILE A 206 -5.88 5.01 11.05
C ILE A 206 -5.38 4.07 12.15
N GLU A 207 -6.19 3.12 12.57
CA GLU A 207 -5.81 2.15 13.62
C GLU A 207 -4.61 1.30 13.19
N LEU A 208 -4.56 0.88 11.92
CA LEU A 208 -3.39 0.19 11.38
C LEU A 208 -2.15 1.07 11.42
N ALA A 209 -2.24 2.32 10.98
CA ALA A 209 -1.12 3.25 10.98
C ALA A 209 -0.58 3.50 12.40
N ILE A 210 -1.47 3.64 13.39
CA ILE A 210 -1.09 3.80 14.80
C ILE A 210 -0.35 2.54 15.31
N MET A 211 -0.86 1.34 15.00
CA MET A 211 -0.18 0.08 15.35
C MET A 211 1.19 -0.04 14.70
N MET A 212 1.38 0.55 13.52
CA MET A 212 2.67 0.63 12.82
C MET A 212 3.58 1.76 13.33
N GLY A 213 3.23 2.42 14.42
CA GLY A 213 4.08 3.43 15.06
C GLY A 213 3.88 4.85 14.55
N VAL A 214 2.82 5.15 13.78
CA VAL A 214 2.44 6.50 13.36
C VAL A 214 1.37 7.04 14.34
N PRO A 215 1.71 7.85 15.35
CA PRO A 215 0.79 8.15 16.44
C PRO A 215 -0.40 9.06 16.03
N GLU A 216 -0.22 9.88 15.01
CA GLU A 216 -1.25 10.78 14.47
C GLU A 216 -1.14 10.80 12.94
N PRO A 217 -1.66 9.74 12.25
CA PRO A 217 -1.52 9.62 10.81
C PRO A 217 -2.26 10.72 10.05
N LYS A 218 -1.61 11.21 9.00
CA LYS A 218 -2.13 12.21 8.07
C LYS A 218 -2.88 11.53 6.94
N VAL A 219 -4.17 11.76 6.89
CA VAL A 219 -5.11 11.09 5.98
C VAL A 219 -5.53 12.02 4.87
N ALA A 220 -5.09 11.76 3.67
CA ALA A 220 -5.51 12.47 2.46
C ALA A 220 -6.73 11.79 1.83
N ILE A 221 -7.84 12.51 1.75
CA ILE A 221 -9.04 12.04 1.05
C ILE A 221 -8.93 12.45 -0.41
N LEU A 222 -8.66 11.46 -1.27
CA LEU A 222 -8.37 11.70 -2.68
C LEU A 222 -9.62 12.02 -3.50
N SER A 223 -9.42 12.90 -4.45
CA SER A 223 -10.38 13.22 -5.51
C SER A 223 -9.63 13.65 -6.77
N ALA A 224 -10.38 13.84 -7.87
CA ALA A 224 -9.83 14.34 -9.13
C ALA A 224 -9.31 15.79 -9.04
N VAL A 225 -9.83 16.59 -8.09
CA VAL A 225 -9.50 18.00 -7.88
C VAL A 225 -9.45 18.34 -6.39
N GLU A 226 -8.78 19.43 -6.06
CA GLU A 226 -8.57 19.91 -4.69
C GLU A 226 -9.65 20.88 -4.19
N THR A 227 -10.67 21.15 -5.00
CA THR A 227 -11.78 22.05 -4.65
C THR A 227 -13.10 21.30 -4.59
N VAL A 228 -13.99 21.69 -3.68
CA VAL A 228 -15.33 21.11 -3.58
C VAL A 228 -16.15 21.47 -4.80
N ASN A 229 -16.63 20.47 -5.51
CA ASN A 229 -17.45 20.60 -6.72
C ASN A 229 -18.66 19.68 -6.63
N GLU A 230 -19.87 20.25 -6.69
CA GLU A 230 -21.13 19.51 -6.58
C GLU A 230 -21.31 18.39 -7.61
N LYS A 231 -20.64 18.51 -8.77
CA LYS A 231 -20.69 17.52 -9.86
C LYS A 231 -19.72 16.34 -9.66
N ILE A 232 -18.82 16.44 -8.71
CA ILE A 232 -17.82 15.42 -8.41
C ILE A 232 -18.05 14.91 -6.98
N ARG A 233 -18.76 13.79 -6.87
CA ARG A 233 -19.18 13.21 -5.58
C ARG A 233 -18.03 13.02 -4.59
N SER A 234 -16.87 12.56 -5.06
CA SER A 234 -15.68 12.35 -4.20
C SER A 234 -15.24 13.62 -3.48
N THR A 235 -15.42 14.82 -4.06
CA THR A 235 -15.12 16.09 -3.40
C THR A 235 -16.08 16.41 -2.26
N LEU A 236 -17.37 16.06 -2.42
CA LEU A 236 -18.38 16.22 -1.39
C LEU A 236 -18.15 15.25 -0.23
N ASP A 237 -17.87 13.99 -0.55
CA ASP A 237 -17.53 12.97 0.44
C ASP A 237 -16.29 13.40 1.24
N ALA A 238 -15.25 13.91 0.57
CA ALA A 238 -14.02 14.36 1.22
C ALA A 238 -14.29 15.51 2.22
N ALA A 239 -15.05 16.53 1.80
CA ALA A 239 -15.41 17.64 2.67
C ALA A 239 -16.24 17.18 3.89
N ALA A 240 -17.18 16.25 3.67
CA ALA A 240 -17.99 15.67 4.73
C ALA A 240 -17.13 14.85 5.72
N LEU A 241 -16.21 14.00 5.23
CA LEU A 241 -15.33 13.17 6.06
C LEU A 241 -14.37 14.01 6.91
N CYS A 242 -13.80 15.08 6.34
CA CYS A 242 -13.00 16.03 7.11
C CYS A 242 -13.82 16.68 8.23
N LYS A 243 -15.07 17.09 7.95
CA LYS A 243 -15.95 17.64 8.97
C LYS A 243 -16.37 16.61 10.02
N MET A 244 -16.54 15.35 9.63
CA MET A 244 -16.82 14.24 10.57
C MET A 244 -15.62 14.01 11.51
N ALA A 245 -14.38 14.13 11.02
CA ALA A 245 -13.18 14.08 11.85
C ALA A 245 -13.12 15.25 12.84
N ASP A 246 -13.38 16.50 12.39
CA ASP A 246 -13.48 17.68 13.27
C ASP A 246 -14.50 17.49 14.42
N ARG A 247 -15.54 16.69 14.20
CA ARG A 247 -16.60 16.39 15.16
C ARG A 247 -16.35 15.11 15.97
N GLY A 248 -15.22 14.46 15.79
CA GLY A 248 -14.83 13.25 16.51
C GLY A 248 -15.60 11.99 16.11
N GLN A 249 -16.24 11.98 14.93
CA GLN A 249 -16.85 10.80 14.34
C GLN A 249 -15.80 9.86 13.72
N ILE A 250 -14.66 10.42 13.29
CA ILE A 250 -13.43 9.72 12.92
C ILE A 250 -12.36 10.22 13.89
N LYS A 251 -11.55 9.30 14.45
CA LYS A 251 -10.60 9.63 15.53
C LYS A 251 -9.21 9.09 15.27
N GLY A 252 -8.21 9.75 15.85
CA GLY A 252 -6.84 9.25 15.88
C GLY A 252 -5.97 9.65 14.69
N GLY A 253 -6.45 10.51 13.80
CA GLY A 253 -5.69 11.01 12.67
C GLY A 253 -6.13 12.40 12.23
N LEU A 254 -5.27 13.07 11.46
CA LEU A 254 -5.56 14.36 10.82
C LEU A 254 -6.06 14.12 9.41
N LEU A 255 -7.28 14.58 9.09
CA LEU A 255 -7.87 14.42 7.77
C LEU A 255 -7.84 15.73 6.98
N ASP A 256 -7.56 15.65 5.69
CA ASP A 256 -7.77 16.73 4.75
C ASP A 256 -8.20 16.22 3.37
N GLY A 257 -8.99 17.00 2.68
CA GLY A 257 -9.54 16.71 1.34
C GLY A 257 -10.67 17.65 0.96
N PRO A 258 -11.02 17.68 -0.33
CA PRO A 258 -10.47 16.84 -1.39
C PRO A 258 -9.04 17.21 -1.75
N LEU A 259 -8.21 16.22 -2.07
CA LEU A 259 -6.85 16.41 -2.56
C LEU A 259 -6.66 15.60 -3.85
N ALA A 260 -6.03 16.19 -4.86
CA ALA A 260 -5.50 15.43 -5.97
C ALA A 260 -4.27 14.63 -5.53
N PHE A 261 -3.96 13.53 -6.21
CA PHE A 261 -2.88 12.63 -5.79
C PHE A 261 -1.54 13.35 -5.62
N ASP A 262 -1.14 14.18 -6.58
CA ASP A 262 0.10 14.96 -6.53
C ASP A 262 0.15 15.89 -5.30
N ASN A 263 -0.99 16.50 -4.96
CA ASN A 263 -1.10 17.40 -3.81
C ASN A 263 -1.06 16.64 -2.47
N ALA A 264 -1.49 15.38 -2.45
CA ALA A 264 -1.43 14.54 -1.26
C ALA A 264 0.00 14.10 -0.91
N VAL A 265 0.85 13.84 -1.94
CA VAL A 265 2.18 13.23 -1.76
C VAL A 265 3.36 14.17 -2.03
N SER A 266 3.14 15.37 -2.56
CA SER A 266 4.19 16.32 -2.90
C SER A 266 3.97 17.69 -2.27
N LEU A 267 4.86 18.08 -1.34
CA LEU A 267 4.86 19.42 -0.74
C LEU A 267 5.03 20.53 -1.79
N VAL A 268 5.77 20.25 -2.87
CA VAL A 268 5.97 21.23 -3.96
C VAL A 268 4.66 21.43 -4.71
N ALA A 269 3.94 20.35 -5.04
CA ALA A 269 2.65 20.41 -5.70
C ALA A 269 1.62 21.15 -4.83
N ALA A 270 1.51 20.79 -3.55
CA ALA A 270 0.62 21.44 -2.60
C ALA A 270 0.89 22.95 -2.49
N LYS A 271 2.16 23.34 -2.38
CA LYS A 271 2.56 24.77 -2.32
C LYS A 271 2.24 25.51 -3.64
N THR A 272 2.47 24.90 -4.80
CA THR A 272 2.17 25.48 -6.10
C THR A 272 0.68 25.78 -6.27
N LYS A 273 -0.16 24.90 -5.72
CA LYS A 273 -1.63 25.06 -5.69
C LYS A 273 -2.12 25.99 -4.57
N GLY A 274 -1.22 26.45 -3.70
CA GLY A 274 -1.57 27.32 -2.57
C GLY A 274 -2.37 26.63 -1.47
N ILE A 275 -2.30 25.29 -1.36
CA ILE A 275 -3.03 24.51 -0.37
C ILE A 275 -2.38 24.72 1.01
N ARG A 276 -3.19 25.13 1.97
CA ARG A 276 -2.79 25.26 3.39
C ARG A 276 -3.36 24.11 4.18
N SER A 277 -2.53 23.11 4.44
CA SER A 277 -2.93 21.85 5.06
C SER A 277 -1.80 21.27 5.88
N ALA A 278 -2.13 20.59 6.97
CA ALA A 278 -1.20 19.78 7.74
C ALA A 278 -0.96 18.39 7.09
N VAL A 279 -1.79 18.01 6.12
CA VAL A 279 -1.79 16.69 5.46
C VAL A 279 -1.18 16.77 4.06
N ALA A 280 -1.55 17.80 3.29
CA ALA A 280 -1.14 17.92 1.89
C ALA A 280 0.38 17.89 1.72
N GLY A 281 0.84 17.02 0.82
CA GLY A 281 2.26 16.81 0.48
C GLY A 281 3.02 15.88 1.42
N GLN A 282 2.38 15.33 2.44
CA GLN A 282 3.01 14.47 3.45
C GLN A 282 2.02 13.45 4.06
N ALA A 283 1.11 12.92 3.24
CA ALA A 283 0.11 11.96 3.66
C ALA A 283 0.73 10.63 4.07
N ASP A 284 0.26 10.05 5.18
CA ASP A 284 0.57 8.67 5.59
C ASP A 284 -0.45 7.68 5.00
N ILE A 285 -1.71 8.15 4.82
CA ILE A 285 -2.82 7.36 4.33
C ILE A 285 -3.48 8.09 3.15
N LEU A 286 -3.64 7.38 2.03
CA LEU A 286 -4.43 7.80 0.88
C LEU A 286 -5.76 7.05 0.88
N VAL A 287 -6.86 7.79 0.95
CA VAL A 287 -8.21 7.24 0.84
C VAL A 287 -8.73 7.52 -0.56
N VAL A 288 -8.91 6.47 -1.33
CA VAL A 288 -9.37 6.58 -2.73
C VAL A 288 -10.90 6.68 -2.82
N PRO A 289 -11.45 7.28 -3.88
CA PRO A 289 -12.90 7.43 -4.06
C PRO A 289 -13.64 6.10 -4.18
N ASP A 290 -13.07 5.15 -4.91
CA ASP A 290 -13.64 3.87 -5.30
C ASP A 290 -12.54 2.84 -5.60
N LEU A 291 -12.95 1.60 -5.86
CA LEU A 291 -12.05 0.48 -6.13
C LEU A 291 -11.25 0.68 -7.42
N GLU A 292 -11.84 1.24 -8.46
CA GLU A 292 -11.15 1.41 -9.76
C GLU A 292 -9.99 2.39 -9.62
N SER A 293 -10.24 3.57 -9.03
CA SER A 293 -9.19 4.56 -8.75
C SER A 293 -8.14 4.01 -7.79
N GLY A 294 -8.54 3.21 -6.81
CA GLY A 294 -7.63 2.55 -5.88
C GLY A 294 -6.66 1.59 -6.56
N ASN A 295 -7.18 0.72 -7.43
CA ASN A 295 -6.35 -0.20 -8.21
C ASN A 295 -5.42 0.49 -9.21
N MET A 296 -5.75 1.70 -9.67
CA MET A 296 -4.90 2.49 -10.56
C MET A 296 -3.75 3.19 -9.79
N VAL A 297 -3.95 3.47 -8.51
CA VAL A 297 -2.96 4.17 -7.66
C VAL A 297 -2.01 3.19 -6.97
N ALA A 298 -2.50 2.01 -6.57
CA ALA A 298 -1.72 0.98 -5.91
C ALA A 298 -0.90 0.14 -6.90
#